data_09fe00434c72373b81b00cbe47fc1e90
#
_entry.id   09fe00434c72373b81b00cbe47fc1e90
#
_cell.length_a   1.000
_cell.length_b   1.000
_cell.length_c   1.000
_cell.angle_alpha   90.00
_cell.angle_beta   90.00
_cell.angle_gamma   90.00
#
_symmetry.space_group_name_H-M   'P 1'
#
loop_
_entity.id
_entity.type
_entity.pdbx_description
1 polymer ?
#
loop_
_entity_poly.entity_id
_entity_poly.type
_entity_poly.pdbx_seq_one_letter_code
_entity_poly.pdbx_strand_id
1 'polypeptide(L)'
;DAMGKGLTRWVLPDVGHFRFFAPSPLRRQATLVSDHYLYAFNTAALAALSRLGAARMILPVEITMEALRDIGKFLYGLGIAVAYGRVPLMVSRLLPASGVRAGEVVSPRGERFPVTADEHGSTVLSPEPFSASGSLHEMRSAGIRDFFADLKGLAAGEVAAVLSALLDDRAIPGTSTFNLHRGNF
;
A
#
# COMPACT_ATOMS: atom_id res chain seq x y z
N ASP A 1 -0.66 -17.20 18.93
CA ASP A 1 0.73 -16.78 18.82
C ASP A 1 1.26 -17.04 17.41
N ALA A 2 1.28 -15.98 16.57
CA ALA A 2 1.68 -16.08 15.17
C ALA A 2 3.21 -16.27 15.02
N MET A 3 4.00 -15.79 15.97
CA MET A 3 5.46 -15.98 15.96
C MET A 3 5.85 -17.41 16.31
N GLY A 4 5.13 -18.06 17.22
CA GLY A 4 5.29 -19.48 17.49
C GLY A 4 5.01 -20.38 16.29
N LYS A 5 4.30 -19.84 15.27
CA LYS A 5 4.07 -20.49 13.97
C LYS A 5 5.15 -20.17 12.92
N GLY A 6 6.26 -19.56 13.29
CA GLY A 6 7.39 -19.24 12.40
C GLY A 6 7.21 -18.01 11.52
N LEU A 7 6.20 -17.16 11.77
CA LEU A 7 6.04 -15.90 11.05
C LEU A 7 7.08 -14.89 11.51
N THR A 8 7.96 -14.49 10.59
CA THR A 8 9.09 -13.59 10.89
C THR A 8 8.98 -12.22 10.20
N ARG A 9 8.02 -12.03 9.28
CA ARG A 9 7.79 -10.77 8.56
C ARG A 9 6.45 -10.17 8.95
N TRP A 10 6.45 -8.90 9.33
CA TRP A 10 5.28 -8.20 9.86
C TRP A 10 5.12 -6.86 9.19
N VAL A 11 3.94 -6.62 8.59
CA VAL A 11 3.56 -5.32 8.08
C VAL A 11 2.80 -4.59 9.19
N LEU A 12 3.27 -3.40 9.55
CA LEU A 12 2.78 -2.62 10.69
C LEU A 12 2.08 -1.35 10.19
N PRO A 13 0.74 -1.28 10.29
CA PRO A 13 -0.04 -0.13 9.81
C PRO A 13 -0.09 1.03 10.82
N ASP A 14 0.46 0.87 12.02
CA ASP A 14 0.44 1.90 13.07
C ASP A 14 1.81 1.98 13.77
N VAL A 15 2.23 3.22 14.08
CA VAL A 15 3.50 3.51 14.76
C VAL A 15 3.56 2.84 16.14
N GLY A 16 2.43 2.76 16.84
CA GLY A 16 2.35 2.11 18.15
C GLY A 16 2.69 0.62 18.10
N HIS A 17 2.46 -0.05 16.97
CA HIS A 17 2.76 -1.47 16.82
C HIS A 17 4.27 -1.79 16.92
N PHE A 18 5.16 -0.85 16.58
CA PHE A 18 6.60 -1.04 16.74
C PHE A 18 7.00 -1.26 18.20
N ARG A 19 6.24 -0.70 19.15
CA ARG A 19 6.48 -0.86 20.58
C ARG A 19 6.30 -2.30 21.09
N PHE A 20 5.44 -3.10 20.43
CA PHE A 20 5.27 -4.50 20.81
C PHE A 20 6.52 -5.34 20.54
N PHE A 21 7.33 -4.91 19.58
CA PHE A 21 8.55 -5.62 19.22
C PHE A 21 9.79 -5.07 19.96
N ALA A 22 9.79 -3.80 20.38
CA ALA A 22 10.96 -3.13 20.91
C ALA A 22 11.61 -3.84 22.12
N PRO A 23 10.86 -4.30 23.16
CA PRO A 23 11.42 -4.95 24.35
C PRO A 23 11.58 -6.47 24.20
N SER A 24 11.14 -7.06 23.08
CA SER A 24 11.02 -8.51 22.93
C SER A 24 12.28 -9.12 22.31
N PRO A 25 12.75 -10.31 22.79
CA PRO A 25 13.73 -11.11 22.08
C PRO A 25 13.27 -11.46 20.65
N LEU A 26 11.96 -11.42 20.39
CA LEU A 26 11.34 -11.60 19.08
C LEU A 26 11.77 -10.53 18.08
N ARG A 27 12.20 -9.34 18.55
CA ARG A 27 12.71 -8.26 17.72
C ARG A 27 13.86 -8.69 16.81
N ARG A 28 14.74 -9.56 17.30
CA ARG A 28 15.88 -10.08 16.54
C ARG A 28 15.49 -11.06 15.43
N GLN A 29 14.31 -11.65 15.55
CA GLN A 29 13.77 -12.64 14.59
C GLN A 29 12.75 -12.02 13.63
N ALA A 30 12.26 -10.81 13.93
CA ALA A 30 11.22 -10.15 13.16
C ALA A 30 11.80 -9.14 12.15
N THR A 31 11.39 -9.26 10.90
CA THR A 31 11.54 -8.23 9.89
C THR A 31 10.30 -7.35 9.91
N LEU A 32 10.44 -6.11 10.39
CA LEU A 32 9.34 -5.17 10.46
C LEU A 32 9.28 -4.33 9.18
N VAL A 33 8.11 -4.27 8.57
CA VAL A 33 7.81 -3.48 7.38
C VAL A 33 6.79 -2.42 7.77
N SER A 34 7.06 -1.14 7.53
CA SER A 34 6.04 -0.12 7.71
C SER A 34 5.03 -0.16 6.56
N ASP A 35 3.74 -0.04 6.89
CA ASP A 35 2.67 0.00 5.90
C ASP A 35 2.57 1.38 5.24
N HIS A 36 1.97 1.45 4.04
CA HIS A 36 1.67 2.68 3.32
C HIS A 36 0.74 3.63 4.10
N TYR A 37 -0.06 3.12 5.03
CA TYR A 37 -0.89 3.93 5.94
C TYR A 37 -0.10 4.84 6.89
N LEU A 38 1.20 4.65 7.04
CA LEU A 38 2.06 5.54 7.82
C LEU A 38 2.46 6.81 7.06
N TYR A 39 2.03 6.96 5.82
CA TYR A 39 2.15 8.18 5.00
C TYR A 39 3.55 8.80 4.99
N ALA A 40 4.59 7.97 4.81
CA ALA A 40 5.97 8.44 4.76
C ALA A 40 6.32 8.98 3.36
N PHE A 41 6.13 10.30 3.16
CA PHE A 41 6.36 10.99 1.89
C PHE A 41 7.75 11.65 1.75
N ASN A 42 8.54 11.68 2.80
CA ASN A 42 9.82 12.38 2.80
C ASN A 42 10.89 11.63 3.60
N THR A 43 12.14 12.01 3.37
CA THR A 43 13.31 11.39 4.00
C THR A 43 13.29 11.45 5.52
N ALA A 44 12.73 12.51 6.12
CA ALA A 44 12.64 12.63 7.57
C ALA A 44 11.68 11.59 8.18
N ALA A 45 10.50 11.39 7.56
CA ALA A 45 9.55 10.37 7.96
C ALA A 45 10.13 8.97 7.80
N LEU A 46 10.80 8.68 6.68
CA LEU A 46 11.47 7.41 6.43
C LEU A 46 12.59 7.14 7.44
N ALA A 47 13.40 8.15 7.77
CA ALA A 47 14.43 8.03 8.79
C ALA A 47 13.83 7.80 10.18
N ALA A 48 12.68 8.40 10.50
CA ALA A 48 11.97 8.14 11.76
C ALA A 48 11.47 6.69 11.85
N LEU A 49 10.85 6.17 10.78
CA LEU A 49 10.41 4.77 10.73
C LEU A 49 11.59 3.79 10.83
N SER A 50 12.71 4.10 10.18
CA SER A 50 13.94 3.30 10.29
C SER A 50 14.45 3.26 11.73
N ARG A 51 14.46 4.41 12.45
CA ARG A 51 14.85 4.46 13.88
C ARG A 51 13.90 3.67 14.78
N LEU A 52 12.61 3.59 14.44
CA LEU A 52 11.65 2.72 15.13
C LEU A 52 11.89 1.24 14.81
N GLY A 53 12.70 0.96 13.80
CA GLY A 53 13.14 -0.37 13.42
C GLY A 53 12.43 -0.95 12.22
N ALA A 54 11.81 -0.15 11.38
CA ALA A 54 11.37 -0.62 10.08
C ALA A 54 12.60 -1.03 9.24
N ALA A 55 12.63 -2.30 8.83
CA ALA A 55 13.64 -2.82 7.92
C ALA A 55 13.29 -2.53 6.46
N ARG A 56 12.00 -2.37 6.16
CA ARG A 56 11.45 -2.06 4.84
C ARG A 56 10.24 -1.13 5.01
N MET A 57 9.89 -0.39 3.96
CA MET A 57 8.84 0.63 4.02
C MET A 57 7.99 0.58 2.75
N ILE A 58 6.70 0.29 2.90
CA ILE A 58 5.74 0.43 1.81
C ILE A 58 5.40 1.92 1.71
N LEU A 59 5.65 2.49 0.53
CA LEU A 59 5.43 3.90 0.25
C LEU A 59 3.94 4.15 -0.04
N PRO A 60 3.41 5.35 0.29
CA PRO A 60 2.04 5.70 -0.01
C PRO A 60 1.73 5.63 -1.50
N VAL A 61 0.52 5.22 -1.86
CA VAL A 61 0.08 5.14 -3.25
C VAL A 61 -0.04 6.52 -3.91
N GLU A 62 -0.20 7.56 -3.11
CA GLU A 62 -0.31 8.97 -3.54
C GLU A 62 1.04 9.59 -3.91
N ILE A 63 2.14 8.87 -3.72
CA ILE A 63 3.49 9.38 -4.02
C ILE A 63 3.66 9.62 -5.53
N THR A 64 4.27 10.75 -5.87
CA THR A 64 4.57 11.08 -7.28
C THR A 64 5.90 10.48 -7.72
N MET A 65 6.10 10.32 -9.03
CA MET A 65 7.38 9.90 -9.59
C MET A 65 8.53 10.85 -9.25
N GLU A 66 8.25 12.16 -9.16
CA GLU A 66 9.23 13.15 -8.73
C GLU A 66 9.69 12.88 -7.30
N ALA A 67 8.73 12.74 -6.37
CA ALA A 67 9.05 12.42 -4.98
C ALA A 67 9.77 11.06 -4.85
N LEU A 68 9.39 10.05 -5.66
CA LEU A 68 10.11 8.77 -5.70
C LEU A 68 11.57 8.91 -6.11
N ARG A 69 11.87 9.77 -7.10
CA ARG A 69 13.26 10.04 -7.51
C ARG A 69 14.06 10.72 -6.40
N ASP A 70 13.43 11.66 -5.67
CA ASP A 70 14.09 12.38 -4.58
C ASP A 70 14.40 11.46 -3.39
N ILE A 71 13.44 10.65 -2.98
CA ILE A 71 13.62 9.76 -1.83
C ILE A 71 14.33 8.44 -2.19
N GLY A 72 14.25 8.02 -3.46
CA GLY A 72 14.84 6.75 -3.92
C GLY A 72 16.33 6.66 -3.67
N LYS A 73 17.05 7.78 -3.82
CA LYS A 73 18.48 7.90 -3.50
C LYS A 73 18.77 7.64 -2.01
N PHE A 74 17.84 7.98 -1.13
CA PHE A 74 17.95 7.77 0.31
C PHE A 74 17.58 6.35 0.72
N LEU A 75 16.62 5.73 0.03
CA LEU A 75 16.04 4.45 0.43
C LEU A 75 16.95 3.23 0.22
N TYR A 76 17.94 3.29 -0.71
CA TYR A 76 18.88 2.19 -0.99
C TYR A 76 18.22 0.79 -1.00
N GLY A 77 17.06 0.66 -1.63
CA GLY A 77 16.30 -0.59 -1.70
C GLY A 77 15.46 -0.90 -0.45
N LEU A 78 15.32 0.01 0.50
CA LEU A 78 14.43 -0.16 1.67
C LEU A 78 12.96 0.13 1.31
N GLY A 79 12.73 0.91 0.25
CA GLY A 79 11.40 1.28 -0.22
C GLY A 79 10.74 0.15 -1.00
N ILE A 80 9.43 -0.01 -0.78
CA ILE A 80 8.54 -0.89 -1.52
C ILE A 80 7.46 0.01 -2.11
N ALA A 81 7.34 0.10 -3.44
CA ALA A 81 6.27 0.88 -4.04
C ALA A 81 5.02 0.02 -4.22
N VAL A 82 3.84 0.64 -4.08
CA VAL A 82 2.59 -0.01 -4.44
C VAL A 82 2.55 -0.12 -5.97
N ALA A 83 2.38 -1.33 -6.48
CA ALA A 83 2.30 -1.61 -7.91
C ALA A 83 0.85 -1.83 -8.38
N TYR A 84 -0.01 -2.35 -7.50
CA TYR A 84 -1.41 -2.61 -7.82
C TYR A 84 -2.25 -2.71 -6.55
N GLY A 85 -3.50 -2.27 -6.63
CA GLY A 85 -4.51 -2.48 -5.60
C GLY A 85 -5.62 -1.44 -5.61
N ARG A 86 -6.73 -1.73 -4.94
CA ARG A 86 -7.76 -0.72 -4.70
C ARG A 86 -7.33 0.20 -3.56
N VAL A 87 -7.45 1.49 -3.79
CA VAL A 87 -7.03 2.50 -2.81
C VAL A 87 -8.17 2.76 -1.82
N PRO A 88 -7.95 2.60 -0.51
CA PRO A 88 -8.89 3.03 0.50
C PRO A 88 -8.92 4.56 0.56
N LEU A 89 -10.08 5.13 0.19
CA LEU A 89 -10.30 6.58 0.19
C LEU A 89 -10.81 7.08 1.54
N MET A 90 -11.59 6.23 2.23
CA MET A 90 -12.11 6.54 3.55
C MET A 90 -12.26 5.27 4.37
N VAL A 91 -11.83 5.32 5.61
CA VAL A 91 -12.03 4.25 6.60
C VAL A 91 -12.89 4.81 7.74
N SER A 92 -13.94 4.10 8.10
CA SER A 92 -14.84 4.48 9.17
C SER A 92 -15.05 3.31 10.14
N ARG A 93 -15.08 3.59 11.43
CA ARG A 93 -15.49 2.62 12.45
C ARG A 93 -17.01 2.44 12.53
N LEU A 94 -17.75 3.30 11.82
CA LEU A 94 -19.20 3.18 11.71
C LEU A 94 -19.54 2.17 10.62
N LEU A 95 -20.39 1.22 10.96
CA LEU A 95 -21.01 0.34 9.98
C LEU A 95 -22.09 1.13 9.22
N PRO A 96 -22.27 0.87 7.92
CA PRO A 96 -23.41 1.43 7.19
C PRO A 96 -24.72 1.09 7.91
N ALA A 97 -25.61 2.07 8.07
CA ALA A 97 -26.89 1.92 8.78
C ALA A 97 -27.78 0.80 8.21
N SER A 98 -27.52 0.38 6.96
CA SER A 98 -28.24 -0.69 6.26
C SER A 98 -27.77 -2.10 6.60
N GLY A 99 -26.75 -2.30 7.46
CA GLY A 99 -26.16 -3.62 7.73
C GLY A 99 -25.46 -4.25 6.50
N VAL A 100 -25.24 -3.47 5.45
CA VAL A 100 -24.63 -3.94 4.20
C VAL A 100 -23.14 -4.18 4.43
N ARG A 101 -22.71 -5.44 4.31
CA ARG A 101 -21.29 -5.83 4.39
C ARG A 101 -20.49 -5.51 3.12
N ALA A 102 -21.18 -5.25 2.02
CA ALA A 102 -20.63 -4.82 0.76
C ALA A 102 -21.69 -4.03 -0.02
N GLY A 103 -21.28 -3.02 -0.79
CA GLY A 103 -22.19 -2.21 -1.56
C GLY A 103 -21.46 -1.09 -2.28
N GLU A 104 -22.22 -0.06 -2.68
CA GLU A 104 -21.70 1.14 -3.32
C GLU A 104 -22.23 2.38 -2.59
N VAL A 105 -21.39 3.41 -2.53
CA VAL A 105 -21.79 4.78 -2.18
C VAL A 105 -21.71 5.61 -3.46
N VAL A 106 -22.74 6.42 -3.69
CA VAL A 106 -22.79 7.33 -4.84
C VAL A 106 -22.53 8.75 -4.33
N SER A 107 -21.54 9.43 -4.94
CA SER A 107 -21.26 10.83 -4.63
C SER A 107 -22.36 11.75 -5.16
N PRO A 108 -22.45 13.01 -4.69
CA PRO A 108 -23.37 14.00 -5.27
C PRO A 108 -23.14 14.26 -6.77
N ARG A 109 -21.99 13.88 -7.31
CA ARG A 109 -21.66 13.97 -8.73
C ARG A 109 -22.01 12.71 -9.53
N GLY A 110 -22.60 11.69 -8.88
CA GLY A 110 -22.97 10.43 -9.51
C GLY A 110 -21.84 9.39 -9.62
N GLU A 111 -20.68 9.66 -9.05
CA GLU A 111 -19.55 8.70 -9.03
C GLU A 111 -19.87 7.56 -8.05
N ARG A 112 -19.54 6.33 -8.44
CA ARG A 112 -19.81 5.13 -7.65
C ARG A 112 -18.52 4.63 -7.00
N PHE A 113 -18.55 4.44 -5.69
CA PHE A 113 -17.43 3.98 -4.89
C PHE A 113 -17.77 2.66 -4.22
N PRO A 114 -17.03 1.59 -4.47
CA PRO A 114 -17.21 0.33 -3.75
C PRO A 114 -17.00 0.51 -2.25
N VAL A 115 -17.85 -0.13 -1.46
CA VAL A 115 -17.75 -0.14 0.01
C VAL A 115 -17.60 -1.58 0.47
N THR A 116 -16.60 -1.83 1.30
CA THR A 116 -16.47 -3.07 2.06
C THR A 116 -16.70 -2.78 3.54
N ALA A 117 -17.34 -3.70 4.25
CA ALA A 117 -17.55 -3.58 5.69
C ALA A 117 -17.34 -4.94 6.37
N ASP A 118 -16.76 -4.89 7.56
CA ASP A 118 -16.58 -6.03 8.45
C ASP A 118 -16.98 -5.65 9.90
N GLU A 119 -16.64 -6.47 10.86
CA GLU A 119 -16.96 -6.23 12.28
C GLU A 119 -16.19 -5.03 12.88
N HIS A 120 -15.15 -4.55 12.20
CA HIS A 120 -14.31 -3.44 12.66
C HIS A 120 -14.69 -2.09 12.05
N GLY A 121 -15.50 -2.10 10.98
CA GLY A 121 -15.93 -0.87 10.31
C GLY A 121 -16.21 -1.01 8.83
N SER A 122 -16.15 0.11 8.13
CA SER A 122 -16.34 0.17 6.68
C SER A 122 -15.23 0.93 5.99
N THR A 123 -14.93 0.52 4.75
CA THR A 123 -13.92 1.15 3.89
C THR A 123 -14.52 1.47 2.54
N VAL A 124 -14.43 2.74 2.15
CA VAL A 124 -14.77 3.19 0.79
C VAL A 124 -13.51 3.08 -0.06
N LEU A 125 -13.61 2.40 -1.19
CA LEU A 125 -12.50 2.11 -2.09
C LEU A 125 -12.56 2.98 -3.34
N SER A 126 -11.43 3.15 -4.01
CA SER A 126 -11.37 3.79 -5.34
C SER A 126 -12.27 3.04 -6.32
N PRO A 127 -12.94 3.77 -7.26
CA PRO A 127 -13.76 3.14 -8.30
C PRO A 127 -12.93 2.20 -9.18
N GLU A 128 -11.74 2.65 -9.56
CA GLU A 128 -10.76 1.88 -10.32
C GLU A 128 -9.60 1.46 -9.43
N PRO A 129 -8.99 0.28 -9.65
CA PRO A 129 -7.74 -0.07 -9.00
C PRO A 129 -6.63 0.91 -9.41
N PHE A 130 -5.72 1.20 -8.50
CA PHE A 130 -4.43 1.80 -8.83
C PHE A 130 -3.55 0.77 -9.54
N SER A 131 -2.80 1.21 -10.54
CA SER A 131 -1.72 0.43 -11.13
C SER A 131 -0.55 1.31 -11.51
N ALA A 132 0.66 0.90 -11.11
CA ALA A 132 1.92 1.46 -11.55
C ALA A 132 2.51 0.70 -12.76
N SER A 133 1.79 -0.31 -13.30
CA SER A 133 2.25 -1.04 -14.48
C SER A 133 2.39 -0.10 -15.68
N GLY A 134 3.45 -0.30 -16.45
CA GLY A 134 3.92 0.66 -17.47
C GLY A 134 4.87 1.73 -16.91
N SER A 135 5.10 1.78 -15.59
CA SER A 135 6.02 2.72 -14.94
C SER A 135 7.02 2.02 -13.99
N LEU A 136 6.97 0.69 -13.88
CA LEU A 136 7.83 -0.04 -12.94
C LEU A 136 9.30 0.08 -13.32
N HIS A 137 9.62 0.15 -14.60
CA HIS A 137 10.99 0.38 -15.07
C HIS A 137 11.51 1.76 -14.62
N GLU A 138 10.69 2.79 -14.72
CA GLU A 138 11.01 4.14 -14.25
C GLU A 138 11.21 4.17 -12.74
N MET A 139 10.33 3.51 -11.96
CA MET A 139 10.48 3.35 -10.52
C MET A 139 11.78 2.62 -10.15
N ARG A 140 12.15 1.57 -10.90
CA ARG A 140 13.44 0.88 -10.69
C ARG A 140 14.62 1.80 -10.92
N SER A 141 14.55 2.65 -11.95
CA SER A 141 15.57 3.67 -12.24
C SER A 141 15.66 4.73 -11.13
N ALA A 142 14.56 5.00 -10.44
CA ALA A 142 14.51 5.86 -9.25
C ALA A 142 15.03 5.17 -7.96
N GLY A 143 15.43 3.88 -8.02
CA GLY A 143 15.99 3.15 -6.89
C GLY A 143 15.01 2.23 -6.15
N ILE A 144 13.76 2.13 -6.60
CA ILE A 144 12.75 1.20 -6.04
C ILE A 144 12.96 -0.18 -6.68
N ARG A 145 13.18 -1.20 -5.87
CA ARG A 145 13.45 -2.57 -6.36
C ARG A 145 12.32 -3.54 -6.05
N ASP A 146 11.53 -3.25 -5.04
CA ASP A 146 10.47 -4.11 -4.56
C ASP A 146 9.12 -3.45 -4.71
N PHE A 147 8.13 -4.27 -5.03
CA PHE A 147 6.78 -3.82 -5.32
C PHE A 147 5.77 -4.61 -4.50
N PHE A 148 4.74 -3.92 -4.05
CA PHE A 148 3.60 -4.49 -3.33
C PHE A 148 2.37 -4.46 -4.23
N ALA A 149 1.69 -5.60 -4.33
CA ALA A 149 0.40 -5.71 -5.03
C ALA A 149 -0.65 -6.25 -4.05
N ASP A 150 -1.72 -5.49 -3.85
CA ASP A 150 -2.91 -5.97 -3.14
C ASP A 150 -3.86 -6.62 -4.14
N LEU A 151 -3.94 -7.95 -4.08
CA LEU A 151 -4.77 -8.77 -4.97
C LEU A 151 -6.06 -9.23 -4.28
N LYS A 152 -6.38 -8.66 -3.13
CA LYS A 152 -7.57 -9.05 -2.35
C LYS A 152 -8.84 -8.86 -3.18
N GLY A 153 -9.67 -9.89 -3.19
CA GLY A 153 -10.95 -9.86 -3.87
C GLY A 153 -10.92 -10.16 -5.37
N LEU A 154 -9.75 -10.40 -5.96
CA LEU A 154 -9.63 -10.81 -7.35
C LEU A 154 -9.87 -12.33 -7.51
N ALA A 155 -10.49 -12.72 -8.60
CA ALA A 155 -10.57 -14.12 -8.99
C ALA A 155 -9.20 -14.65 -9.48
N ALA A 156 -8.98 -15.97 -9.44
CA ALA A 156 -7.68 -16.55 -9.77
C ALA A 156 -7.17 -16.15 -11.17
N GLY A 157 -8.05 -16.07 -12.18
CA GLY A 157 -7.70 -15.62 -13.53
C GLY A 157 -7.27 -14.17 -13.59
N GLU A 158 -7.93 -13.28 -12.81
CA GLU A 158 -7.58 -11.87 -12.69
C GLU A 158 -6.22 -11.70 -11.99
N VAL A 159 -5.96 -12.47 -10.93
CA VAL A 159 -4.65 -12.52 -10.26
C VAL A 159 -3.54 -12.84 -11.25
N ALA A 160 -3.72 -13.91 -12.05
CA ALA A 160 -2.73 -14.31 -13.05
C ALA A 160 -2.49 -13.22 -14.10
N ALA A 161 -3.56 -12.57 -14.59
CA ALA A 161 -3.48 -11.48 -15.57
C ALA A 161 -2.75 -10.26 -15.00
N VAL A 162 -3.08 -9.85 -13.77
CA VAL A 162 -2.41 -8.72 -13.09
C VAL A 162 -0.93 -9.02 -12.88
N LEU A 163 -0.59 -10.19 -12.34
CA LEU A 163 0.81 -10.56 -12.10
C LEU A 163 1.61 -10.63 -13.41
N SER A 164 1.05 -11.21 -14.49
CA SER A 164 1.71 -11.19 -15.80
C SER A 164 1.95 -9.77 -16.29
N ALA A 165 0.96 -8.89 -16.21
CA ALA A 165 1.10 -7.51 -16.66
C ALA A 165 2.15 -6.73 -15.85
N LEU A 166 2.22 -6.93 -14.53
CA LEU A 166 3.25 -6.34 -13.66
C LEU A 166 4.66 -6.88 -13.98
N LEU A 167 4.80 -8.17 -14.24
CA LEU A 167 6.09 -8.77 -14.61
C LEU A 167 6.61 -8.23 -15.95
N ASP A 168 5.72 -8.04 -16.90
CA ASP A 168 6.03 -7.53 -18.24
C ASP A 168 6.06 -5.97 -18.29
N ASP A 169 5.75 -5.31 -17.18
CA ASP A 169 5.58 -3.85 -17.08
C ASP A 169 4.61 -3.29 -18.13
N ARG A 170 3.51 -4.02 -18.41
CA ARG A 170 2.46 -3.64 -19.36
C ARG A 170 1.30 -2.97 -18.65
N ALA A 171 0.77 -1.88 -19.22
CA ALA A 171 -0.40 -1.21 -18.68
C ALA A 171 -1.60 -2.17 -18.53
N ILE A 172 -2.32 -2.05 -17.42
CA ILE A 172 -3.52 -2.83 -17.12
C ILE A 172 -4.75 -1.96 -17.46
N PRO A 173 -5.61 -2.37 -18.40
CA PRO A 173 -6.83 -1.63 -18.72
C PRO A 173 -7.76 -1.50 -17.52
N GLY A 174 -8.50 -0.37 -17.42
CA GLY A 174 -9.45 -0.12 -16.33
C GLY A 174 -8.78 0.16 -14.99
N THR A 175 -7.54 0.62 -15.01
CA THR A 175 -6.81 1.06 -13.81
C THR A 175 -6.45 2.54 -13.89
N SER A 176 -6.21 3.15 -12.73
CA SER A 176 -5.76 4.54 -12.59
C SER A 176 -4.33 4.59 -12.08
N THR A 177 -3.55 5.55 -12.54
CA THR A 177 -2.21 5.85 -12.01
C THR A 177 -2.27 6.82 -10.82
N PHE A 178 -3.46 7.26 -10.41
CA PHE A 178 -3.63 8.25 -9.35
C PHE A 178 -2.76 9.50 -9.56
N ASN A 179 -1.93 9.81 -8.56
CA ASN A 179 -1.03 10.97 -8.58
C ASN A 179 0.36 10.66 -9.16
N LEU A 180 0.63 9.43 -9.55
CA LEU A 180 1.98 8.98 -9.91
C LEU A 180 2.68 9.91 -10.92
N HIS A 181 1.96 10.38 -11.94
CA HIS A 181 2.48 11.25 -12.99
C HIS A 181 2.02 12.71 -12.87
N ARG A 182 1.41 13.10 -11.73
CA ARG A 182 1.07 14.49 -11.49
C ARG A 182 2.30 15.23 -11.00
N GLY A 183 2.55 16.43 -11.54
CA GLY A 183 3.55 17.35 -10.98
C GLY A 183 3.12 17.81 -9.58
N ASN A 184 4.09 18.18 -8.74
CA ASN A 184 3.81 18.83 -7.47
C ASN A 184 3.09 20.16 -7.75
N PHE A 185 1.95 20.38 -7.08
CA PHE A 185 1.24 21.65 -7.08
C PHE A 185 1.92 22.63 -6.13
#